data_7201204e4d6904c619542fe4124e48f4
#
_entry.id   7201204e4d6904c619542fe4124e48f4
#
_cell.length_a   1.000
_cell.length_b   1.000
_cell.length_c   1.000
_cell.angle_alpha   90.00
_cell.angle_beta   90.00
_cell.angle_gamma   90.00
#
_symmetry.space_group_name_H-M   'P 1'
#
loop_
_entity.id
_entity.type
_entity.pdbx_description
1 polymer ?
#
loop_
_entity_poly.entity_id
_entity_poly.type
_entity_poly.pdbx_seq_one_letter_code
_entity_poly.pdbx_strand_id
1 'polypeptide(L)'
;MLIRTISQYLESHKRLVVPQLGTFIVKEPGVSIVFSELLKRDDGTLRRLLIDGGLSELEAAGEIDRFVFEVRHAVEHGAEFRLDGFGVMRPGPNGTIAFAFESRRAESASGASESEGDGAV
;
A
#
# COMPACT_ATOMS: atom_id res chain seq x y z
N MET A 1 1.54 12.17 1.77
CA MET A 1 1.42 12.37 0.33
C MET A 1 1.58 11.07 -0.47
N LEU A 2 2.64 10.32 -0.21
CA LEU A 2 2.92 9.11 -0.99
C LEU A 2 1.82 8.05 -0.87
N ILE A 3 1.35 7.79 0.35
CA ILE A 3 0.31 6.77 0.56
C ILE A 3 -0.98 7.18 -0.13
N ARG A 4 -1.34 8.45 -0.05
CA ARG A 4 -2.52 8.96 -0.72
C ARG A 4 -2.38 8.86 -2.23
N THR A 5 -1.20 9.15 -2.76
CA THR A 5 -0.93 9.03 -4.18
C THR A 5 -1.12 7.59 -4.66
N ILE A 6 -0.59 6.62 -3.90
CA ILE A 6 -0.77 5.20 -4.22
C ILE A 6 -2.25 4.85 -4.22
N SER A 7 -2.94 5.21 -3.15
CA SER A 7 -4.35 4.87 -2.97
C SER A 7 -5.22 5.44 -4.09
N GLN A 8 -5.02 6.71 -4.41
CA GLN A 8 -5.80 7.37 -5.46
C GLN A 8 -5.55 6.79 -6.85
N TYR A 9 -4.29 6.50 -7.14
CA TYR A 9 -3.93 5.94 -8.45
C TYR A 9 -4.60 4.59 -8.67
N LEU A 10 -4.66 3.77 -7.62
CA LEU A 10 -5.21 2.42 -7.72
C LEU A 10 -6.74 2.40 -7.75
N GLU A 11 -7.39 3.56 -7.60
CA GLU A 11 -8.83 3.65 -7.83
C GLU A 11 -9.19 3.52 -9.30
N SER A 12 -8.26 3.88 -10.19
CA SER A 12 -8.52 3.87 -11.63
C SER A 12 -7.50 3.09 -12.44
N HIS A 13 -6.51 2.48 -11.80
CA HIS A 13 -5.47 1.71 -12.48
C HIS A 13 -5.28 0.38 -11.77
N LYS A 14 -4.84 -0.64 -12.51
CA LYS A 14 -4.82 -2.00 -11.99
C LYS A 14 -3.55 -2.35 -11.22
N ARG A 15 -2.48 -1.61 -11.40
CA ARG A 15 -1.24 -1.91 -10.68
C ARG A 15 -0.37 -0.69 -10.55
N LEU A 16 0.46 -0.70 -9.52
CA LEU A 16 1.44 0.35 -9.30
C LEU A 16 2.68 -0.24 -8.64
N VAL A 17 3.82 -0.04 -9.28
CA VAL A 17 5.10 -0.55 -8.78
C VAL A 17 5.69 0.44 -7.77
N VAL A 18 6.09 -0.09 -6.61
CA VAL A 18 6.92 0.66 -5.67
C VAL A 18 8.34 0.13 -5.85
N PRO A 19 9.26 0.95 -6.38
CA PRO A 19 10.61 0.47 -6.70
C PRO A 19 11.28 -0.21 -5.51
N GLN A 20 11.93 -1.33 -5.77
CA GLN A 20 12.68 -2.09 -4.76
C GLN A 20 11.83 -2.73 -3.67
N LEU A 21 10.52 -2.55 -3.69
CA LEU A 21 9.63 -3.14 -2.69
C LEU A 21 8.70 -4.17 -3.30
N GLY A 22 7.93 -3.79 -4.32
CA GLY A 22 6.97 -4.68 -4.95
C GLY A 22 5.90 -3.91 -5.68
N THR A 23 4.83 -4.61 -6.04
CA THR A 23 3.74 -4.04 -6.85
C THR A 23 2.40 -4.28 -6.17
N PHE A 24 1.61 -3.23 -6.04
CA PHE A 24 0.21 -3.36 -5.65
C PHE A 24 -0.61 -3.70 -6.89
N ILE A 25 -1.46 -4.71 -6.78
CA ILE A 25 -2.28 -5.19 -7.89
C ILE A 25 -3.74 -5.21 -7.46
N VAL A 26 -4.57 -4.47 -8.19
CA VAL A 26 -6.00 -4.42 -7.91
C VAL A 26 -6.66 -5.66 -8.52
N LYS A 27 -7.26 -6.48 -7.69
CA LYS A 27 -8.02 -7.63 -8.15
C LYS A 27 -9.48 -7.25 -8.40
N GLU A 28 -10.02 -6.46 -7.49
CA GLU A 28 -11.39 -5.96 -7.64
C GLU A 28 -11.42 -4.53 -7.08
N PRO A 29 -11.76 -3.52 -7.88
CA PRO A 29 -11.68 -2.12 -7.45
C PRO A 29 -12.48 -1.86 -6.17
N GLY A 30 -11.82 -1.23 -5.19
CA GLY A 30 -12.43 -0.89 -3.91
C GLY A 30 -12.65 -2.06 -2.97
N VAL A 31 -12.33 -3.28 -3.39
CA VAL A 31 -12.61 -4.48 -2.62
C VAL A 31 -11.35 -5.28 -2.31
N SER A 32 -10.50 -5.51 -3.31
CA SER A 32 -9.36 -6.39 -3.12
C SER A 32 -8.14 -5.88 -3.85
N ILE A 33 -7.05 -5.67 -3.12
CA ILE A 33 -5.74 -5.31 -3.64
C ILE A 33 -4.72 -6.22 -2.99
N VAL A 34 -3.86 -6.82 -3.79
CA VAL A 34 -2.79 -7.67 -3.29
C VAL A 34 -1.44 -7.04 -3.55
N PHE A 35 -0.41 -7.53 -2.89
CA PHE A 35 0.95 -7.02 -3.03
C PHE A 35 1.88 -8.15 -3.43
N SER A 36 2.67 -7.95 -4.48
CA SER A 36 3.62 -8.94 -4.96
C SER A 36 5.04 -8.40 -4.89
N GLU A 37 5.90 -9.07 -4.15
CA GLU A 37 7.31 -8.71 -4.08
C GLU A 37 8.08 -9.20 -5.31
N LEU A 38 7.46 -10.04 -6.14
CA LEU A 38 8.12 -10.55 -7.32
C LEU A 38 8.23 -9.51 -8.43
N LEU A 39 7.36 -8.51 -8.39
CA LEU A 39 7.30 -7.47 -9.41
C LEU A 39 7.76 -6.15 -8.79
N LYS A 40 9.04 -5.87 -8.86
CA LYS A 40 9.56 -4.62 -8.27
C LYS A 40 10.43 -3.80 -9.22
N ARG A 41 10.32 -4.10 -10.50
CA ARG A 41 11.05 -3.36 -11.51
C ARG A 41 10.40 -1.99 -11.70
N ASP A 42 11.18 -0.95 -11.46
CA ASP A 42 10.71 0.42 -11.53
C ASP A 42 10.35 0.82 -12.96
N ASP A 43 9.13 1.32 -13.14
CA ASP A 43 8.69 1.87 -14.43
C ASP A 43 8.57 3.39 -14.37
N GLY A 44 8.97 4.01 -13.26
CA GLY A 44 8.96 5.46 -13.11
C GLY A 44 7.61 6.07 -12.81
N THR A 45 6.56 5.26 -12.72
CA THR A 45 5.21 5.77 -12.53
C THR A 45 5.03 6.49 -11.20
N LEU A 46 5.44 5.85 -10.11
CA LEU A 46 5.24 6.45 -8.78
C LEU A 46 5.97 7.77 -8.65
N ARG A 47 7.22 7.83 -9.12
CA ARG A 47 7.98 9.07 -9.08
C ARG A 47 7.30 10.16 -9.89
N ARG A 48 6.81 9.83 -11.08
CA ARG A 48 6.13 10.80 -11.93
C ARG A 48 4.86 11.32 -11.26
N LEU A 49 4.11 10.45 -10.60
CA LEU A 49 2.90 10.87 -9.89
C LEU A 49 3.22 11.86 -8.78
N LEU A 50 4.31 11.63 -8.06
CA LEU A 50 4.72 12.53 -6.98
C LEU A 50 5.17 13.88 -7.53
N ILE A 51 5.88 13.87 -8.66
CA ILE A 51 6.32 15.10 -9.30
C ILE A 51 5.10 15.88 -9.81
N ASP A 52 4.15 15.19 -10.42
CA ASP A 52 2.91 15.82 -10.89
C ASP A 52 2.11 16.40 -9.72
N GLY A 53 2.27 15.84 -8.55
CA GLY A 53 1.60 16.33 -7.34
C GLY A 53 2.34 17.48 -6.66
N GLY A 54 3.47 17.94 -7.22
CA GLY A 54 4.16 19.13 -6.73
C GLY A 54 5.54 18.91 -6.16
N LEU A 55 6.05 17.69 -6.10
CA LEU A 55 7.39 17.46 -5.58
C LEU A 55 8.45 17.63 -6.69
N SER A 56 9.65 18.02 -6.31
CA SER A 56 10.78 17.99 -7.23
C SER A 56 11.20 16.53 -7.45
N GLU A 57 12.05 16.31 -8.45
CA GLU A 57 12.59 14.96 -8.69
C GLU A 57 13.33 14.42 -7.48
N LEU A 58 14.12 15.27 -6.83
CA LEU A 58 14.86 14.83 -5.67
C LEU A 58 13.95 14.52 -4.50
N GLU A 59 12.93 15.34 -4.28
CA GLU A 59 11.96 15.12 -3.22
C GLU A 59 11.18 13.83 -3.48
N ALA A 60 10.77 13.59 -4.72
CA ALA A 60 10.03 12.39 -5.07
C ALA A 60 10.88 11.14 -4.81
N ALA A 61 12.12 11.15 -5.25
CA ALA A 61 13.03 10.03 -5.01
C ALA A 61 13.22 9.78 -3.52
N GLY A 62 13.39 10.84 -2.74
CA GLY A 62 13.56 10.73 -1.30
C GLY A 62 12.35 10.16 -0.59
N GLU A 63 11.14 10.56 -1.01
CA GLU A 63 9.91 10.04 -0.45
C GLU A 63 9.79 8.54 -0.68
N ILE A 64 10.11 8.10 -1.90
CA ILE A 64 10.04 6.68 -2.24
C ILE A 64 11.08 5.91 -1.43
N ASP A 65 12.31 6.39 -1.37
CA ASP A 65 13.37 5.70 -0.63
C ASP A 65 13.02 5.57 0.84
N ARG A 66 12.48 6.63 1.43
CA ARG A 66 12.08 6.61 2.83
C ARG A 66 10.96 5.59 3.06
N PHE A 67 9.97 5.57 2.19
CA PHE A 67 8.85 4.64 2.31
C PHE A 67 9.34 3.20 2.26
N VAL A 68 10.19 2.89 1.27
CA VAL A 68 10.75 1.54 1.13
C VAL A 68 11.53 1.15 2.38
N PHE A 69 12.36 2.06 2.87
CA PHE A 69 13.16 1.80 4.06
C PHE A 69 12.26 1.53 5.27
N GLU A 70 11.25 2.37 5.48
CA GLU A 70 10.40 2.25 6.67
C GLU A 70 9.57 0.97 6.65
N VAL A 71 9.04 0.59 5.48
CA VAL A 71 8.30 -0.65 5.37
C VAL A 71 9.20 -1.85 5.66
N ARG A 72 10.38 -1.89 5.02
CA ARG A 72 11.29 -3.01 5.23
C ARG A 72 11.76 -3.09 6.67
N HIS A 73 12.08 -1.94 7.25
CA HIS A 73 12.55 -1.90 8.64
C HIS A 73 11.47 -2.45 9.59
N ALA A 74 10.24 -2.00 9.43
CA ALA A 74 9.15 -2.46 10.28
C ALA A 74 8.95 -3.97 10.15
N VAL A 75 8.84 -4.45 8.91
CA VAL A 75 8.58 -5.86 8.64
C VAL A 75 9.73 -6.75 9.14
N GLU A 76 10.97 -6.32 8.94
CA GLU A 76 12.14 -7.08 9.38
C GLU A 76 12.22 -7.18 10.90
N HIS A 77 11.63 -6.25 11.61
CA HIS A 77 11.59 -6.26 13.07
C HIS A 77 10.29 -6.82 13.62
N GLY A 78 9.49 -7.47 12.77
CA GLY A 78 8.27 -8.13 13.21
C GLY A 78 7.10 -7.20 13.46
N ALA A 79 7.18 -5.96 12.98
CA ALA A 79 6.16 -4.95 13.22
C ALA A 79 5.32 -4.72 11.97
N GLU A 80 4.17 -4.08 12.16
CA GLU A 80 3.32 -3.68 11.06
C GLU A 80 3.61 -2.24 10.67
N PHE A 81 3.45 -1.94 9.39
CA PHE A 81 3.55 -0.58 8.90
C PHE A 81 2.21 -0.17 8.31
N ARG A 82 1.57 0.80 8.94
CA ARG A 82 0.23 1.20 8.55
C ARG A 82 0.27 2.23 7.41
N LEU A 83 -0.50 1.96 6.36
CA LEU A 83 -0.71 2.91 5.27
C LEU A 83 -2.10 3.52 5.48
N ASP A 84 -2.14 4.68 6.11
CA ASP A 84 -3.40 5.30 6.55
C ASP A 84 -4.43 5.39 5.44
N GLY A 85 -5.61 4.83 5.69
CA GLY A 85 -6.71 4.86 4.73
C GLY A 85 -6.55 3.89 3.57
N PHE A 86 -5.53 3.05 3.59
CA PHE A 86 -5.28 2.13 2.48
C PHE A 86 -5.09 0.70 2.93
N GLY A 87 -4.29 0.47 3.97
CA GLY A 87 -4.09 -0.88 4.45
C GLY A 87 -2.90 -0.99 5.39
N VAL A 88 -2.40 -2.22 5.54
CA VAL A 88 -1.31 -2.51 6.47
C VAL A 88 -0.32 -3.46 5.81
N MET A 89 0.97 -3.11 5.88
CA MET A 89 2.05 -4.01 5.50
C MET A 89 2.49 -4.73 6.77
N ARG A 90 2.68 -6.05 6.67
CA ARG A 90 3.05 -6.85 7.85
C ARG A 90 4.00 -7.98 7.44
N PRO A 91 4.69 -8.59 8.41
CA PRO A 91 5.54 -9.73 8.10
C PRO A 91 4.71 -10.89 7.59
N GLY A 92 5.15 -11.47 6.48
CA GLY A 92 4.56 -12.66 5.92
C GLY A 92 5.45 -13.86 6.20
N PRO A 93 5.08 -15.04 5.69
CA PRO A 93 5.89 -16.24 5.90
C PRO A 93 7.23 -16.14 5.17
N ASN A 94 8.26 -16.71 5.77
CA ASN A 94 9.58 -16.83 5.15
C ASN A 94 10.21 -15.50 4.77
N GLY A 95 10.02 -14.49 5.61
CA GLY A 95 10.64 -13.18 5.38
C GLY A 95 9.98 -12.35 4.30
N THR A 96 8.79 -12.74 3.88
CA THR A 96 8.06 -11.97 2.87
C THR A 96 7.27 -10.83 3.52
N ILE A 97 6.71 -9.99 2.66
CA ILE A 97 5.84 -8.90 3.10
C ILE A 97 4.41 -9.25 2.71
N ALA A 98 3.50 -9.22 3.67
CA ALA A 98 2.08 -9.40 3.42
C ALA A 98 1.40 -8.04 3.46
N PHE A 99 0.34 -7.89 2.67
CA PHE A 99 -0.44 -6.65 2.63
C PHE A 99 -1.90 -6.97 2.86
N ALA A 100 -2.53 -6.23 3.79
CA ALA A 100 -3.96 -6.34 4.03
C ALA A 100 -4.60 -5.03 3.60
N PHE A 101 -5.41 -5.09 2.55
CA PHE A 101 -6.12 -3.93 2.02
C PHE A 101 -7.29 -3.56 2.91
N GLU A 102 -7.46 -2.28 3.16
CA GLU A 102 -8.57 -1.76 3.95
C GLU A 102 -9.71 -1.41 2.99
N SER A 103 -10.59 -2.37 2.76
CA SER A 103 -11.65 -2.23 1.78
C SER A 103 -12.68 -1.21 2.23
N ARG A 104 -13.05 -0.29 1.35
CA ARG A 104 -14.10 0.69 1.65
C ARG A 104 -15.43 0.01 1.90
N ARG A 105 -15.69 -1.07 1.17
CA ARG A 105 -16.92 -1.83 1.33
C ARG A 105 -16.98 -2.48 2.70
N ALA A 106 -15.87 -3.06 3.14
CA ALA A 106 -15.79 -3.66 4.45
C ALA A 106 -15.96 -2.63 5.56
N GLU A 107 -15.36 -1.46 5.39
CA GLU A 107 -15.52 -0.36 6.34
C GLU A 107 -16.97 0.06 6.45
N SER A 108 -17.65 0.19 5.35
CA SER A 108 -19.05 0.56 5.35
C SER A 108 -19.89 -0.47 6.09
N ALA A 109 -19.61 -1.73 5.86
CA ALA A 109 -20.31 -2.79 6.53
C ALA A 109 -20.01 -2.80 8.02
N SER A 110 -18.76 -2.59 8.40
CA SER A 110 -18.37 -2.57 9.79
C SER A 110 -18.98 -1.41 10.53
N GLY A 111 -19.21 -0.34 9.88
CA GLY A 111 -19.87 0.80 10.50
C GLY A 111 -21.24 0.46 11.02
N ALA A 112 -21.82 -0.59 10.54
CA ALA A 112 -23.11 -1.06 11.00
C ALA A 112 -22.97 -1.99 12.20
N SER A 113 -21.93 -2.62 12.39
CA SER A 113 -21.80 -3.59 13.45
C SER A 113 -20.61 -3.44 14.33
N GLU A 114 -20.51 -4.18 14.21
CA GLU A 114 -19.50 -4.66 14.58
C GLU A 114 -19.19 -5.10 15.13
N SER A 115 -19.64 -5.43 15.13
CA SER A 115 -19.05 -6.01 15.24
C SER A 115 -18.75 -6.64 15.52
N GLU A 116 -18.86 -6.97 15.32
CA GLU A 116 -18.40 -7.62 15.05
C GLU A 116 -18.13 -8.00 15.23
N GLY A 117 -18.48 -8.04 15.46
CA GLY A 117 -18.03 -8.51 15.12
C GLY A 117 -17.88 -8.81 15.42
N ASP A 118 -18.14 -9.14 15.51
CA ASP A 118 -17.87 -9.40 15.47
C ASP A 118 -17.91 -9.54 15.80
N GLY A 119 -18.17 -9.58 16.05
CA GLY A 119 -18.10 -9.75 15.89
C GLY A 119 -18.29 -9.83 16.34
N ALA A 120 -18.57 -10.15 16.52
CA ALA A 120 -18.67 -10.21 16.56
C ALA A 120 -18.82 -10.23 17.01
N VAL A 121 -19.15 -10.37 17.15
CA VAL A 121 -19.15 -10.43 17.18
C VAL A 121 -19.09 -10.46 17.43
#